data_be98c57c96eb8cf85d872cefb2c0ee58
#
_entry.id   be98c57c96eb8cf85d872cefb2c0ee58
#
_cell.length_a   1.000
_cell.length_b   1.000
_cell.length_c   1.000
_cell.angle_alpha   90.00
_cell.angle_beta   90.00
_cell.angle_gamma   90.00
#
_symmetry.space_group_name_H-M   'P 1'
#
loop_
_entity.id
_entity.type
_entity.pdbx_description
1 polymer ?
#
loop_
_entity_poly.entity_id
_entity_poly.type
_entity_poly.pdbx_seq_one_letter_code
_entity_poly.pdbx_strand_id
1 'polypeptide(L)'
;MTFPALSVLDLVPVRSDQRTGDALAASRSLARTADAAGYTRYWVAEHHNMPAVAATNPPVLIAILAGATARIRLGSGGVMLPNHAPLVVAEQFALLEAAFPGRIDLGIGRAPGSDPVTSWALRHGAGGVDDDAVARFPSYVDNVIAMMSPGGVGLQV
;
A
#
# COMPACT_ATOMS: atom_id res chain seq x y z
N MET A 1 -7.25 32.53 -6.79
CA MET A 1 -7.34 31.23 -7.49
C MET A 1 -6.85 30.15 -6.54
N THR A 2 -7.69 29.20 -6.20
CA THR A 2 -7.27 28.03 -5.41
C THR A 2 -6.73 26.97 -6.37
N PHE A 3 -5.47 26.60 -6.22
CA PHE A 3 -4.90 25.47 -6.96
C PHE A 3 -5.51 24.15 -6.48
N PRO A 4 -5.69 23.15 -7.37
CA PRO A 4 -6.15 21.84 -6.97
C PRO A 4 -5.14 21.19 -5.99
N ALA A 5 -5.65 20.37 -5.05
CA ALA A 5 -4.80 19.57 -4.21
C ALA A 5 -4.11 18.47 -5.05
N LEU A 6 -2.78 18.43 -4.97
CA LEU A 6 -1.97 17.47 -5.72
C LEU A 6 -1.49 16.32 -4.83
N SER A 7 -1.36 15.14 -5.43
CA SER A 7 -0.80 13.95 -4.79
C SER A 7 0.18 13.27 -5.74
N VAL A 8 1.12 12.50 -5.18
CA VAL A 8 2.04 11.66 -5.94
C VAL A 8 1.53 10.22 -5.89
N LEU A 9 1.69 9.46 -6.97
CA LEU A 9 1.63 8.00 -6.99
C LEU A 9 2.99 7.47 -7.43
N ASP A 10 3.62 6.68 -6.58
CA ASP A 10 4.95 6.12 -6.80
C ASP A 10 4.90 4.59 -6.93
N LEU A 11 5.45 4.08 -8.00
CA LEU A 11 5.64 2.65 -8.25
C LEU A 11 7.03 2.18 -7.81
N VAL A 12 7.88 3.08 -7.30
CA VAL A 12 9.27 2.80 -6.95
C VAL A 12 10.02 2.15 -8.13
N PRO A 13 10.11 2.84 -9.28
CA PRO A 13 10.67 2.25 -10.50
C PRO A 13 12.18 1.97 -10.34
N VAL A 14 12.56 0.75 -10.73
CA VAL A 14 13.98 0.31 -10.79
C VAL A 14 14.44 0.38 -12.23
N ARG A 15 15.34 1.31 -12.54
CA ARG A 15 15.93 1.41 -13.88
C ARG A 15 16.98 0.33 -14.09
N SER A 16 17.33 0.06 -15.36
CA SER A 16 18.26 -1.00 -15.74
C SER A 16 19.67 -0.81 -15.16
N ASP A 17 20.05 0.42 -14.81
CA ASP A 17 21.33 0.81 -14.20
C ASP A 17 21.27 0.89 -12.66
N GLN A 18 20.16 0.53 -12.04
CA GLN A 18 19.91 0.68 -10.60
C GLN A 18 19.64 -0.65 -9.91
N ARG A 19 19.92 -0.67 -8.61
CA ARG A 19 19.46 -1.69 -7.67
C ARG A 19 18.20 -1.20 -6.94
N THR A 20 17.46 -2.09 -6.34
CA THR A 20 16.27 -1.78 -5.51
C THR A 20 16.57 -0.72 -4.44
N GLY A 21 17.75 -0.78 -3.80
CA GLY A 21 18.15 0.22 -2.80
C GLY A 21 18.27 1.64 -3.36
N ASP A 22 18.72 1.78 -4.62
CA ASP A 22 18.82 3.08 -5.28
C ASP A 22 17.43 3.65 -5.59
N ALA A 23 16.50 2.80 -6.04
CA ALA A 23 15.09 3.18 -6.26
C ALA A 23 14.41 3.62 -4.96
N LEU A 24 14.61 2.89 -3.85
CA LEU A 24 14.11 3.28 -2.53
C LEU A 24 14.67 4.61 -2.06
N ALA A 25 15.96 4.88 -2.28
CA ALA A 25 16.58 6.16 -1.95
C ALA A 25 15.99 7.30 -2.79
N ALA A 26 15.71 7.06 -4.07
CA ALA A 26 15.05 8.02 -4.96
C ALA A 26 13.62 8.33 -4.50
N SER A 27 12.82 7.32 -4.14
CA SER A 27 11.47 7.49 -3.59
C SER A 27 11.46 8.27 -2.27
N ARG A 28 12.43 8.01 -1.38
CA ARG A 28 12.59 8.83 -0.14
C ARG A 28 12.89 10.28 -0.44
N SER A 29 13.75 10.55 -1.43
CA SER A 29 14.05 11.92 -1.87
C SER A 29 12.82 12.60 -2.48
N LEU A 30 12.08 11.89 -3.33
CA LEU A 30 10.85 12.38 -3.95
C LEU A 30 9.78 12.69 -2.88
N ALA A 31 9.59 11.80 -1.90
CA ALA A 31 8.63 12.01 -0.81
C ALA A 31 8.98 13.26 0.02
N ARG A 32 10.24 13.49 0.34
CA ARG A 32 10.71 14.72 1.01
C ARG A 32 10.44 15.96 0.18
N THR A 33 10.70 15.90 -1.12
CA THR A 33 10.42 17.02 -2.03
C THR A 33 8.94 17.32 -2.11
N ALA A 34 8.08 16.29 -2.21
CA ALA A 34 6.64 16.44 -2.22
C ALA A 34 6.11 17.02 -0.89
N ASP A 35 6.65 16.57 0.26
CA ASP A 35 6.32 17.12 1.58
C ASP A 35 6.70 18.60 1.69
N ALA A 36 7.91 18.96 1.27
CA ALA A 36 8.38 20.35 1.28
C ALA A 36 7.57 21.24 0.34
N ALA A 37 7.15 20.71 -0.82
CA ALA A 37 6.35 21.42 -1.82
C ALA A 37 4.85 21.53 -1.47
N GLY A 38 4.40 20.91 -0.36
CA GLY A 38 3.01 21.01 0.10
C GLY A 38 2.03 20.10 -0.63
N TYR A 39 2.50 19.00 -1.22
CA TYR A 39 1.61 17.96 -1.74
C TYR A 39 0.76 17.37 -0.62
N THR A 40 -0.48 17.01 -0.95
CA THR A 40 -1.43 16.51 0.04
C THR A 40 -1.13 15.07 0.45
N ARG A 41 -0.83 14.19 -0.53
CA ARG A 41 -0.62 12.76 -0.32
C ARG A 41 0.51 12.22 -1.16
N TYR A 42 1.13 11.17 -0.64
CA TYR A 42 2.08 10.33 -1.36
C TYR A 42 1.57 8.88 -1.30
N TRP A 43 1.16 8.37 -2.44
CA TRP A 43 0.66 7.02 -2.58
C TRP A 43 1.76 6.10 -3.08
N VAL A 44 1.84 4.90 -2.52
CA VAL A 44 2.68 3.81 -3.04
C VAL A 44 1.81 2.71 -3.62
N ALA A 45 2.18 2.21 -4.79
CA ALA A 45 1.49 1.10 -5.44
C ALA A 45 1.84 -0.24 -4.80
N GLU A 46 1.13 -1.30 -5.19
CA GLU A 46 1.53 -2.69 -4.92
C GLU A 46 1.64 -3.44 -6.25
N HIS A 47 2.82 -3.98 -6.53
CA HIS A 47 3.08 -4.85 -7.67
C HIS A 47 4.10 -5.92 -7.27
N HIS A 48 3.91 -7.14 -7.78
CA HIS A 48 4.73 -8.28 -7.41
C HIS A 48 5.43 -8.88 -8.63
N ASN A 49 6.61 -9.48 -8.39
CA ASN A 49 7.38 -10.22 -9.37
C ASN A 49 7.70 -9.41 -10.66
N MET A 50 7.92 -8.12 -10.51
CA MET A 50 8.26 -7.21 -11.61
C MET A 50 9.66 -6.62 -11.38
N PRO A 51 10.68 -7.01 -12.15
CA PRO A 51 12.06 -6.51 -11.94
C PRO A 51 12.20 -4.99 -12.00
N ALA A 52 11.33 -4.31 -12.75
CA ALA A 52 11.36 -2.87 -12.92
C ALA A 52 10.59 -2.09 -11.82
N VAL A 53 10.01 -2.78 -10.81
CA VAL A 53 9.18 -2.16 -9.79
C VAL A 53 9.56 -2.70 -8.42
N ALA A 54 9.91 -1.83 -7.49
CA ALA A 54 10.21 -2.20 -6.11
C ALA A 54 9.03 -1.98 -5.14
N ALA A 55 7.90 -1.48 -5.62
CA ALA A 55 6.69 -1.30 -4.81
C ALA A 55 5.97 -2.63 -4.60
N THR A 56 6.52 -3.49 -3.75
CA THR A 56 6.00 -4.83 -3.49
C THR A 56 5.22 -4.94 -2.18
N ASN A 57 5.42 -4.02 -1.25
CA ASN A 57 4.80 -4.09 0.08
C ASN A 57 4.48 -2.67 0.57
N PRO A 58 3.25 -2.18 0.34
CA PRO A 58 2.86 -0.83 0.73
C PRO A 58 3.08 -0.50 2.20
N PRO A 59 2.70 -1.33 3.19
CA PRO A 59 2.94 -1.00 4.60
C PRO A 59 4.40 -0.76 4.94
N VAL A 60 5.32 -1.58 4.41
CA VAL A 60 6.77 -1.41 4.63
C VAL A 60 7.26 -0.11 3.98
N LEU A 61 6.84 0.18 2.74
CA LEU A 61 7.21 1.41 2.06
C LEU A 61 6.68 2.65 2.78
N ILE A 62 5.42 2.63 3.23
CA ILE A 62 4.81 3.72 3.98
C ILE A 62 5.61 4.00 5.26
N ALA A 63 6.00 2.97 6.03
CA ALA A 63 6.81 3.14 7.22
C ALA A 63 8.16 3.84 6.92
N ILE A 64 8.85 3.41 5.84
CA ILE A 64 10.12 3.99 5.41
C ILE A 64 9.96 5.47 5.01
N LEU A 65 8.90 5.79 4.26
CA LEU A 65 8.66 7.13 3.74
C LEU A 65 8.10 8.07 4.82
N ALA A 66 7.24 7.57 5.71
CA ALA A 66 6.69 8.33 6.83
C ALA A 66 7.77 8.76 7.82
N GLY A 67 8.75 7.86 8.10
CA GLY A 67 9.91 8.20 8.90
C GLY A 67 10.88 9.20 8.24
N ALA A 68 10.74 9.45 6.93
CA ALA A 68 11.56 10.39 6.18
C ALA A 68 10.88 11.74 5.90
N THR A 69 9.60 11.91 6.23
CA THR A 69 8.75 13.07 5.96
C THR A 69 8.06 13.56 7.23
N ALA A 70 7.52 14.77 7.24
CA ALA A 70 6.99 15.39 8.45
C ALA A 70 5.47 15.65 8.40
N ARG A 71 4.90 16.03 7.26
CA ARG A 71 3.53 16.53 7.16
C ARG A 71 2.67 15.80 6.13
N ILE A 72 3.26 15.41 5.00
CA ILE A 72 2.53 14.77 3.90
C ILE A 72 1.87 13.47 4.40
N ARG A 73 0.62 13.24 3.98
CA ARG A 73 -0.05 11.98 4.25
C ARG A 73 0.52 10.90 3.32
N LEU A 74 0.64 9.70 3.83
CA LEU A 74 1.14 8.54 3.07
C LEU A 74 0.09 7.44 3.04
N GLY A 75 -0.02 6.79 1.90
CA GLY A 75 -1.02 5.75 1.75
C GLY A 75 -0.68 4.72 0.68
N SER A 76 -1.42 3.63 0.71
CA SER A 76 -1.38 2.64 -0.35
C SER A 76 -2.30 3.03 -1.49
N GLY A 77 -1.82 2.94 -2.70
CA GLY A 77 -2.60 3.25 -3.89
C GLY A 77 -2.62 2.13 -4.93
N GLY A 78 -3.13 0.93 -4.51
CA GLY A 78 -3.73 0.39 -3.28
C GLY A 78 -3.16 -0.95 -2.88
N VAL A 79 -3.49 -1.38 -1.66
CA VAL A 79 -3.26 -2.77 -1.25
C VAL A 79 -4.10 -3.71 -2.12
N MET A 80 -3.48 -4.71 -2.71
CA MET A 80 -4.17 -5.74 -3.50
C MET A 80 -4.86 -6.73 -2.57
N LEU A 81 -5.96 -6.29 -1.95
CA LEU A 81 -6.64 -7.00 -0.86
C LEU A 81 -6.98 -8.47 -1.15
N PRO A 82 -7.31 -8.89 -2.40
CA PRO A 82 -7.51 -10.31 -2.71
C PRO A 82 -6.29 -11.22 -2.42
N ASN A 83 -5.10 -10.65 -2.28
CA ASN A 83 -3.87 -11.39 -1.98
C ASN A 83 -3.51 -11.40 -0.48
N HIS A 84 -4.31 -10.75 0.37
CA HIS A 84 -4.00 -10.54 1.79
C HIS A 84 -5.14 -11.03 2.69
N ALA A 85 -4.79 -11.48 3.89
CA ALA A 85 -5.76 -11.68 4.95
C ALA A 85 -6.21 -10.31 5.48
N PRO A 86 -7.53 -10.04 5.57
CA PRO A 86 -8.05 -8.75 6.06
C PRO A 86 -7.50 -8.32 7.42
N LEU A 87 -7.34 -9.26 8.37
CA LEU A 87 -6.76 -8.98 9.68
C LEU A 87 -5.33 -8.44 9.57
N VAL A 88 -4.48 -9.06 8.74
CA VAL A 88 -3.09 -8.61 8.58
C VAL A 88 -3.03 -7.19 8.04
N VAL A 89 -3.89 -6.84 7.08
CA VAL A 89 -3.97 -5.48 6.55
C VAL A 89 -4.45 -4.50 7.62
N ALA A 90 -5.47 -4.86 8.39
CA ALA A 90 -5.98 -4.03 9.48
C ALA A 90 -4.90 -3.75 10.54
N GLU A 91 -4.20 -4.78 11.00
CA GLU A 91 -3.10 -4.66 11.98
C GLU A 91 -1.94 -3.80 11.46
N GLN A 92 -1.53 -3.98 10.20
CA GLN A 92 -0.46 -3.20 9.59
C GLN A 92 -0.81 -1.70 9.54
N PHE A 93 -2.02 -1.36 9.14
CA PHE A 93 -2.43 0.04 9.04
C PHE A 93 -2.77 0.66 10.39
N ALA A 94 -3.28 -0.11 11.35
CA ALA A 94 -3.41 0.34 12.74
C ALA A 94 -2.04 0.66 13.37
N LEU A 95 -1.04 -0.19 13.14
CA LEU A 95 0.32 0.03 13.61
C LEU A 95 0.96 1.28 12.95
N LEU A 96 0.75 1.47 11.65
CA LEU A 96 1.22 2.66 10.94
C LEU A 96 0.57 3.93 11.47
N GLU A 97 -0.75 3.92 11.70
CA GLU A 97 -1.46 5.08 12.26
C GLU A 97 -1.01 5.38 13.69
N ALA A 98 -0.75 4.35 14.51
CA ALA A 98 -0.19 4.53 15.85
C ALA A 98 1.23 5.16 15.82
N ALA A 99 2.04 4.78 14.83
CA ALA A 99 3.40 5.32 14.67
C ALA A 99 3.42 6.73 14.05
N PHE A 100 2.46 7.05 13.19
CA PHE A 100 2.38 8.31 12.43
C PHE A 100 0.95 8.89 12.46
N PRO A 101 0.45 9.31 13.62
CA PRO A 101 -0.95 9.68 13.82
C PRO A 101 -1.44 10.75 12.84
N GLY A 102 -2.61 10.52 12.23
CA GLY A 102 -3.27 11.44 11.31
C GLY A 102 -2.63 11.54 9.92
N ARG A 103 -1.63 10.70 9.63
CA ARG A 103 -0.87 10.77 8.37
C ARG A 103 -1.06 9.56 7.45
N ILE A 104 -1.81 8.56 7.86
CA ILE A 104 -1.92 7.30 7.13
C ILE A 104 -3.26 7.20 6.40
N ASP A 105 -3.20 6.72 5.16
CA ASP A 105 -4.38 6.43 4.33
C ASP A 105 -4.31 4.98 3.81
N LEU A 106 -5.35 4.20 4.04
CA LEU A 106 -5.49 2.87 3.46
C LEU A 106 -6.29 2.96 2.16
N GLY A 107 -5.62 2.85 1.03
CA GLY A 107 -6.25 2.62 -0.26
C GLY A 107 -6.25 1.13 -0.61
N ILE A 108 -7.36 0.63 -1.10
CA ILE A 108 -7.59 -0.79 -1.39
C ILE A 108 -7.81 -1.00 -2.88
N GLY A 109 -7.12 -1.99 -3.45
CA GLY A 109 -7.26 -2.43 -4.83
C GLY A 109 -8.00 -3.76 -4.93
N ARG A 110 -8.91 -3.86 -5.89
CA ARG A 110 -9.65 -5.10 -6.19
C ARG A 110 -8.84 -6.06 -7.07
N ALA A 111 -7.96 -5.52 -7.90
CA ALA A 111 -7.22 -6.34 -8.86
C ALA A 111 -6.38 -7.36 -8.10
N PRO A 112 -6.48 -8.67 -8.43
CA PRO A 112 -5.59 -9.68 -7.87
C PRO A 112 -4.17 -9.57 -8.43
N GLY A 113 -3.99 -8.75 -9.47
CA GLY A 113 -2.78 -8.41 -10.22
C GLY A 113 -1.89 -9.61 -10.48
N SER A 114 -1.12 -9.65 -11.52
CA SER A 114 -0.06 -10.62 -11.71
C SER A 114 -0.41 -11.82 -12.58
N ASP A 115 0.63 -12.39 -13.11
CA ASP A 115 0.65 -13.67 -13.83
C ASP A 115 0.26 -14.84 -12.90
N PRO A 116 -0.09 -15.99 -13.47
CA PRO A 116 -0.54 -17.15 -12.68
C PRO A 116 0.50 -17.66 -11.67
N VAL A 117 1.79 -17.57 -11.97
CA VAL A 117 2.87 -18.05 -11.08
C VAL A 117 2.97 -17.17 -9.85
N THR A 118 2.93 -15.85 -10.04
CA THR A 118 2.93 -14.88 -8.95
C THR A 118 1.67 -14.98 -8.10
N SER A 119 0.51 -15.13 -8.72
CA SER A 119 -0.76 -15.34 -8.00
C SER A 119 -0.74 -16.62 -7.16
N TRP A 120 -0.18 -17.70 -7.71
CA TRP A 120 0.01 -18.94 -6.96
C TRP A 120 0.93 -18.75 -5.75
N ALA A 121 2.06 -18.07 -5.93
CA ALA A 121 3.02 -17.81 -4.84
C ALA A 121 2.42 -16.92 -3.74
N LEU A 122 1.67 -15.88 -4.09
CA LEU A 122 1.02 -14.99 -3.13
C LEU A 122 -0.08 -15.67 -2.32
N ARG A 123 -0.72 -16.70 -2.86
CA ARG A 123 -1.85 -17.40 -2.24
C ARG A 123 -1.51 -18.80 -1.71
N HIS A 124 -0.24 -19.06 -1.41
CA HIS A 124 0.22 -20.34 -0.86
C HIS A 124 -0.17 -21.55 -1.70
N GLY A 125 -0.22 -21.42 -3.00
CA GLY A 125 -0.60 -22.50 -3.91
C GLY A 125 -2.12 -22.75 -4.00
N ALA A 126 -2.95 -21.96 -3.34
CA ALA A 126 -4.40 -22.11 -3.35
C ALA A 126 -5.04 -21.58 -4.65
N GLY A 127 -4.55 -22.03 -5.81
CA GLY A 127 -5.12 -21.72 -7.11
C GLY A 127 -4.73 -20.33 -7.68
N GLY A 128 -4.92 -20.18 -9.00
CA GLY A 128 -4.73 -18.92 -9.70
C GLY A 128 -5.77 -17.87 -9.32
N VAL A 129 -5.86 -16.84 -10.15
CA VAL A 129 -6.95 -15.86 -10.06
C VAL A 129 -8.26 -16.62 -10.25
N ASP A 130 -8.91 -17.01 -9.17
CA ASP A 130 -10.24 -17.54 -9.25
C ASP A 130 -11.25 -16.39 -9.18
N ASP A 131 -12.36 -16.53 -9.87
CA ASP A 131 -13.47 -15.57 -9.84
C ASP A 131 -14.00 -15.39 -8.39
N ASP A 132 -13.79 -16.37 -7.52
CA ASP A 132 -14.15 -16.35 -6.12
C ASP A 132 -13.38 -15.31 -5.29
N ALA A 133 -12.11 -15.05 -5.58
CA ALA A 133 -11.36 -14.02 -4.85
C ALA A 133 -11.85 -12.61 -5.21
N VAL A 134 -12.24 -12.41 -6.46
CA VAL A 134 -12.85 -11.15 -6.93
C VAL A 134 -14.28 -11.02 -6.38
N ALA A 135 -15.03 -12.12 -6.34
CA ALA A 135 -16.39 -12.14 -5.77
C ALA A 135 -16.38 -11.86 -4.25
N ARG A 136 -15.36 -12.33 -3.53
CA ARG A 136 -15.19 -12.07 -2.08
C ARG A 136 -14.66 -10.69 -1.72
N PHE A 137 -14.19 -9.90 -2.69
CA PHE A 137 -13.59 -8.60 -2.43
C PHE A 137 -14.48 -7.67 -1.59
N PRO A 138 -15.81 -7.52 -1.83
CA PRO A 138 -16.65 -6.69 -0.97
C PRO A 138 -16.63 -7.13 0.50
N SER A 139 -16.74 -8.43 0.76
CA SER A 139 -16.69 -8.96 2.13
C SER A 139 -15.34 -8.77 2.82
N TYR A 140 -14.24 -8.79 2.05
CA TYR A 140 -12.91 -8.48 2.59
C TYR A 140 -12.79 -7.01 2.99
N VAL A 141 -13.34 -6.11 2.19
CA VAL A 141 -13.41 -4.68 2.54
C VAL A 141 -14.22 -4.46 3.81
N ASP A 142 -15.43 -5.08 3.90
CA ASP A 142 -16.28 -5.00 5.08
C ASP A 142 -15.55 -5.53 6.33
N ASN A 143 -14.81 -6.63 6.21
CA ASN A 143 -14.01 -7.18 7.30
C ASN A 143 -12.92 -6.21 7.76
N VAL A 144 -12.16 -5.61 6.84
CA VAL A 144 -11.14 -4.61 7.19
C VAL A 144 -11.77 -3.42 7.91
N ILE A 145 -12.89 -2.89 7.39
CA ILE A 145 -13.62 -1.78 8.02
C ILE A 145 -14.08 -2.16 9.43
N ALA A 146 -14.67 -3.35 9.60
CA ALA A 146 -15.15 -3.82 10.89
C ALA A 146 -14.00 -3.99 11.90
N MET A 147 -12.85 -4.53 11.47
CA MET A 147 -11.67 -4.72 12.32
C MET A 147 -11.03 -3.40 12.76
N MET A 148 -11.10 -2.37 11.92
CA MET A 148 -10.53 -1.04 12.20
C MET A 148 -11.53 -0.08 12.87
N SER A 149 -12.78 -0.48 13.07
CA SER A 149 -13.82 0.35 13.66
C SER A 149 -13.92 0.12 15.18
N PRO A 150 -14.13 1.17 16.00
CA PRO A 150 -14.42 1.02 17.42
C PRO A 150 -15.61 0.07 17.66
N GLY A 151 -15.40 -0.95 18.48
CA GLY A 151 -16.46 -1.94 18.78
C GLY A 151 -16.73 -2.95 17.66
N GLY A 152 -15.86 -3.03 16.67
CA GLY A 152 -15.97 -3.97 15.54
C GLY A 152 -16.00 -5.45 15.93
N VAL A 153 -15.34 -6.33 15.20
CA VAL A 153 -15.46 -7.81 15.36
C VAL A 153 -14.84 -8.40 16.63
N GLY A 154 -14.53 -7.61 17.65
CA GLY A 154 -13.96 -8.08 18.91
C GLY A 154 -12.49 -8.48 18.83
N LEU A 155 -11.81 -8.19 17.73
CA LEU A 155 -10.38 -8.31 17.57
C LEU A 155 -9.69 -7.02 18.03
N GLN A 156 -8.50 -7.18 18.66
CA GLN A 156 -7.65 -6.05 19.02
C GLN A 156 -6.65 -5.81 17.88
N VAL A 157 -6.74 -4.68 17.22
CA VAL A 157 -5.85 -4.23 16.16
C VAL A 157 -5.28 -2.85 16.46
#